data_acd66d8c13f891271324a30a368e1877
#
_entry.id   acd66d8c13f891271324a30a368e1877
#
_cell.length_a   1.000
_cell.length_b   1.000
_cell.length_c   1.000
_cell.angle_alpha   90.00
_cell.angle_beta   90.00
_cell.angle_gamma   90.00
#
_symmetry.space_group_name_H-M   'P 1'
#
loop_
_entity.id
_entity.type
_entity.pdbx_description
1 polymer ?
#
loop_
_entity_poly.entity_id
_entity_poly.type
_entity_poly.pdbx_seq_one_letter_code
_entity_poly.pdbx_strand_id
1 'polypeptide(L)'
;EIIIFDEPTNGLDVLTAKVVTDFLLELKKEGKSIIVSTHIFSLIEKICDRVGIIIKGEMIICDTLEAVKNGKSLEDRFFEIYEETVGEAE
;
A
#
# COMPACT_ATOMS: atom_id res chain seq x y z
N GLU A 1 18.30 7.73 -4.88
CA GLU A 1 17.65 7.15 -6.05
C GLU A 1 16.25 6.67 -5.68
N ILE A 2 15.24 7.08 -6.46
CA ILE A 2 13.84 6.73 -6.21
C ILE A 2 13.35 5.80 -7.31
N ILE A 3 12.76 4.68 -6.91
CA ILE A 3 12.23 3.69 -7.84
C ILE A 3 10.71 3.62 -7.65
N ILE A 4 9.97 3.73 -8.74
CA ILE A 4 8.51 3.76 -8.68
C ILE A 4 7.94 2.54 -9.38
N PHE A 5 7.06 1.82 -8.68
CA PHE A 5 6.37 0.65 -9.23
C PHE A 5 4.86 0.90 -9.18
N ASP A 6 4.18 0.58 -10.27
CA ASP A 6 2.72 0.72 -10.35
C ASP A 6 2.12 -0.67 -10.50
N GLU A 7 1.39 -1.12 -9.46
CA GLU A 7 0.76 -2.44 -9.43
C GLU A 7 1.74 -3.54 -9.82
N PRO A 8 2.85 -3.66 -9.08
CA PRO A 8 3.94 -4.55 -9.53
C PRO A 8 3.59 -6.03 -9.57
N THR A 9 2.56 -6.46 -8.84
CA THR A 9 2.18 -7.87 -8.84
C THR A 9 0.87 -8.14 -9.55
N ASN A 10 0.28 -7.12 -10.15
CA ASN A 10 -1.01 -7.25 -10.81
C ASN A 10 -0.91 -8.19 -12.02
N GLY A 11 -1.82 -9.15 -12.10
CA GLY A 11 -1.83 -10.08 -13.22
C GLY A 11 -0.84 -11.23 -13.13
N LEU A 12 -0.07 -11.30 -12.05
CA LEU A 12 0.92 -12.36 -11.86
C LEU A 12 0.33 -13.51 -11.04
N ASP A 13 0.84 -14.73 -11.29
CA ASP A 13 0.45 -15.84 -10.45
C ASP A 13 1.14 -15.72 -9.08
N VAL A 14 0.75 -16.60 -8.16
CA VAL A 14 1.23 -16.53 -6.78
C VAL A 14 2.75 -16.63 -6.69
N LEU A 15 3.33 -17.56 -7.43
CA LEU A 15 4.77 -17.77 -7.34
C LEU A 15 5.56 -16.60 -7.93
N THR A 16 5.11 -16.10 -9.07
CA THR A 16 5.78 -14.97 -9.70
C THR A 16 5.61 -13.71 -8.86
N ALA A 17 4.43 -13.53 -8.28
CA ALA A 17 4.20 -12.38 -7.41
C ALA A 17 5.13 -12.42 -6.19
N LYS A 18 5.40 -13.63 -5.67
CA LYS A 18 6.32 -13.75 -4.55
C LYS A 18 7.74 -13.35 -4.94
N VAL A 19 8.16 -13.73 -6.15
CA VAL A 19 9.49 -13.35 -6.62
C VAL A 19 9.61 -11.83 -6.68
N VAL A 20 8.59 -11.16 -7.22
CA VAL A 20 8.60 -9.70 -7.32
C VAL A 20 8.60 -9.08 -5.92
N THR A 21 7.78 -9.60 -5.01
CA THR A 21 7.73 -9.10 -3.65
C THR A 21 9.08 -9.23 -2.96
N ASP A 22 9.73 -10.37 -3.12
CA ASP A 22 11.04 -10.59 -2.52
C ASP A 22 12.07 -9.64 -3.12
N PHE A 23 11.97 -9.35 -4.41
CA PHE A 23 12.86 -8.39 -5.06
C PHE A 23 12.68 -6.99 -4.44
N LEU A 24 11.43 -6.58 -4.23
CA LEU A 24 11.15 -5.28 -3.62
C LEU A 24 11.72 -5.19 -2.22
N LEU A 25 11.58 -6.25 -1.44
CA LEU A 25 12.15 -6.29 -0.09
C LEU A 25 13.67 -6.20 -0.13
N GLU A 26 14.29 -6.83 -1.12
CA GLU A 26 15.74 -6.77 -1.27
C GLU A 26 16.20 -5.36 -1.57
N LEU A 27 15.49 -4.67 -2.47
CA LEU A 27 15.80 -3.27 -2.78
C LEU A 27 15.68 -2.40 -1.53
N LYS A 28 14.68 -2.66 -0.72
CA LYS A 28 14.47 -1.91 0.52
C LYS A 28 15.64 -2.13 1.48
N LYS A 29 16.12 -3.37 1.58
CA LYS A 29 17.26 -3.68 2.43
C LYS A 29 18.52 -2.97 1.96
N GLU A 30 18.63 -2.73 0.67
CA GLU A 30 19.79 -2.03 0.12
C GLU A 30 19.72 -0.53 0.31
N GLY A 31 18.67 -0.04 0.95
CA GLY A 31 18.54 1.39 1.23
C GLY A 31 17.93 2.19 0.09
N LYS A 32 17.35 1.53 -0.89
CA LYS A 32 16.68 2.23 -1.98
C LYS A 32 15.36 2.83 -1.51
N SER A 33 15.00 3.97 -2.08
CA SER A 33 13.70 4.58 -1.84
C SER A 33 12.73 4.05 -2.87
N ILE A 34 11.64 3.45 -2.41
CA ILE A 34 10.69 2.79 -3.30
C ILE A 34 9.29 3.34 -3.06
N ILE A 35 8.60 3.66 -4.15
CA ILE A 35 7.20 4.07 -4.10
C ILE A 35 6.41 3.01 -4.85
N VAL A 36 5.40 2.43 -4.17
CA VAL A 36 4.57 1.40 -4.77
C VAL A 36 3.13 1.87 -4.78
N SER A 37 2.49 1.83 -5.94
CA SER A 37 1.09 2.15 -6.09
C SER A 37 0.35 0.82 -6.31
N THR A 38 -0.55 0.47 -5.39
CA THR A 38 -1.25 -0.81 -5.50
C THR A 38 -2.52 -0.78 -4.66
N HIS A 39 -3.47 -1.63 -5.00
CA HIS A 39 -4.66 -1.83 -4.18
C HIS A 39 -4.62 -3.18 -3.46
N ILE A 40 -3.47 -3.85 -3.46
CA ILE A 40 -3.32 -5.13 -2.78
C ILE A 40 -2.82 -4.87 -1.37
N PHE A 41 -3.74 -4.96 -0.41
CA PHE A 41 -3.43 -4.60 0.98
C PHE A 41 -2.33 -5.45 1.60
N SER A 42 -2.33 -6.75 1.30
CA SER A 42 -1.32 -7.64 1.88
C SER A 42 0.09 -7.26 1.41
N LEU A 43 0.23 -6.80 0.17
CA LEU A 43 1.52 -6.38 -0.32
C LEU A 43 1.99 -5.12 0.41
N ILE A 44 1.08 -4.16 0.61
CA ILE A 44 1.41 -2.93 1.31
C ILE A 44 1.87 -3.23 2.73
N GLU A 45 1.12 -4.08 3.44
CA GLU A 45 1.48 -4.40 4.83
C GLU A 45 2.82 -5.10 4.93
N LYS A 46 3.22 -5.81 3.88
CA LYS A 46 4.45 -6.57 3.90
C LYS A 46 5.69 -5.72 3.61
N ILE A 47 5.58 -4.74 2.71
CA ILE A 47 6.77 -4.04 2.24
C ILE A 47 6.82 -2.56 2.55
N CYS A 48 5.71 -1.93 2.92
CA CYS A 48 5.68 -0.47 3.06
C CYS A 48 5.89 -0.01 4.49
N ASP A 49 6.63 1.08 4.65
CA ASP A 49 6.79 1.74 5.95
C ASP A 49 5.78 2.85 6.13
N ARG A 50 5.40 3.50 5.04
CA ARG A 50 4.45 4.60 5.06
C ARG A 50 3.39 4.34 3.99
N VAL A 51 2.18 4.81 4.25
CA VAL A 51 1.04 4.56 3.38
C VAL A 51 0.27 5.84 3.15
N GLY A 52 -0.12 6.08 1.91
CA GLY A 52 -1.03 7.14 1.57
C GLY A 52 -2.29 6.54 0.98
N ILE A 53 -3.44 7.03 1.40
CA ILE A 53 -4.72 6.56 0.87
C ILE A 53 -5.34 7.65 0.03
N ILE A 54 -5.64 7.31 -1.22
CA ILE A 54 -6.23 8.25 -2.17
C ILE A 54 -7.64 7.80 -2.49
N ILE A 55 -8.60 8.69 -2.29
CA ILE A 55 -10.00 8.40 -2.60
C ILE A 55 -10.52 9.54 -3.46
N LYS A 56 -11.06 9.18 -4.62
CA LYS A 56 -11.60 10.15 -5.58
C LYS A 56 -10.58 11.23 -5.93
N GLY A 57 -9.34 10.78 -6.12
CA GLY A 57 -8.28 11.67 -6.56
C GLY A 57 -7.66 12.54 -5.48
N GLU A 58 -8.06 12.34 -4.24
CA GLU A 58 -7.61 13.16 -3.13
C GLU A 58 -6.87 12.34 -2.10
N MET A 59 -5.72 12.83 -1.64
CA MET A 59 -4.96 12.16 -0.58
C MET A 59 -5.65 12.41 0.75
N ILE A 60 -6.27 11.37 1.29
CA ILE A 60 -7.04 11.48 2.52
C ILE A 60 -6.16 11.40 3.76
N ILE A 61 -5.19 10.49 3.74
CA ILE A 61 -4.29 10.31 4.86
C ILE A 61 -2.95 9.82 4.34
N CYS A 62 -1.87 10.23 5.00
CA CYS A 62 -0.53 9.76 4.67
C CYS A 62 0.29 9.75 5.96
N ASP A 63 0.69 8.56 6.39
CA ASP A 63 1.42 8.40 7.64
C ASP A 63 2.12 7.05 7.63
N THR A 64 2.77 6.72 8.75
CA THR A 64 3.38 5.40 8.86
C THR A 64 2.30 4.33 8.76
N LEU A 65 2.71 3.14 8.35
CA LEU A 65 1.76 2.04 8.22
C LEU A 65 1.02 1.79 9.52
N GLU A 66 1.75 1.77 10.64
CA GLU A 66 1.12 1.49 11.92
C GLU A 66 0.11 2.57 12.32
N ALA A 67 0.44 3.84 12.05
CA ALA A 67 -0.46 4.93 12.37
C ALA A 67 -1.73 4.86 11.51
N VAL A 68 -1.57 4.53 10.23
CA VAL A 68 -2.73 4.43 9.34
C VAL A 68 -3.62 3.27 9.74
N LYS A 69 -3.02 2.12 10.08
CA LYS A 69 -3.78 0.93 10.48
C LYS A 69 -4.54 1.14 11.78
N ASN A 70 -3.95 1.88 12.70
CA ASN A 70 -4.60 2.19 13.97
C ASN A 70 -5.09 0.94 14.71
N GLY A 71 -4.24 -0.10 14.73
CA GLY A 71 -4.56 -1.33 15.45
C GLY A 71 -5.43 -2.31 14.71
N LYS A 72 -5.79 -2.01 13.46
CA LYS A 72 -6.64 -2.88 12.64
C LYS A 72 -5.84 -3.38 11.44
N SER A 73 -6.45 -4.25 10.63
CA SER A 73 -5.83 -4.60 9.36
C SER A 73 -5.93 -3.38 8.44
N LEU A 74 -5.03 -3.29 7.49
CA LEU A 74 -5.07 -2.16 6.55
C LEU A 74 -6.37 -2.17 5.75
N GLU A 75 -6.84 -3.36 5.37
CA GLU A 75 -8.08 -3.47 4.62
C GLU A 75 -9.26 -2.93 5.41
N ASP A 76 -9.38 -3.34 6.68
CA ASP A 76 -10.46 -2.86 7.53
C ASP A 76 -10.37 -1.35 7.72
N ARG A 77 -9.16 -0.86 7.93
CA ARG A 77 -8.95 0.57 8.12
C ARG A 77 -9.29 1.36 6.87
N PHE A 78 -8.94 0.81 5.70
CA PHE A 78 -9.26 1.46 4.44
C PHE A 78 -10.77 1.61 4.27
N PHE A 79 -11.53 0.55 4.51
CA PHE A 79 -12.97 0.62 4.37
C PHE A 79 -13.59 1.57 5.38
N GLU A 80 -13.02 1.64 6.58
CA GLU A 80 -13.48 2.58 7.60
C GLU A 80 -13.29 4.02 7.11
N ILE A 81 -12.11 4.32 6.58
CA ILE A 81 -11.82 5.66 6.05
C ILE A 81 -12.69 5.96 4.84
N TYR A 82 -12.89 4.97 3.99
CA TYR A 82 -13.72 5.14 2.80
C TYR A 82 -15.15 5.49 3.20
N GLU A 83 -15.69 4.80 4.20
CA GLU A 83 -17.05 5.09 4.68
C GLU A 83 -17.14 6.50 5.24
N GLU A 84 -16.14 6.92 5.99
CA GLU A 84 -16.14 8.26 6.56
C GLU A 84 -16.04 9.33 5.49
N THR A 85 -15.34 9.04 4.41
CA THR A 85 -15.08 10.02 3.37
C THR A 85 -16.21 10.09 2.35
N VAL A 86 -16.77 8.95 1.99
CA VAL A 86 -17.70 8.84 0.86
C VAL A 86 -19.11 8.50 1.32
N GLY A 87 -19.23 7.65 2.35
CA GLY A 87 -20.51 7.10 2.74
C GLY A 87 -21.54 8.14 3.13
N GLU A 88 -21.10 9.24 3.69
CA GLU A 88 -22.03 10.27 4.13
C GLU A 88 -22.52 11.14 2.99
N ALA A 89 -21.89 11.03 1.84
CA ALA A 89 -22.28 11.84 0.69
C ALA A 89 -23.60 11.37 0.10
N GLU A 90 -24.11 10.26 0.55
CA GLU A 90 -25.36 9.73 0.04
C GLU A 90 -26.58 10.22 0.85
#